data_a63c5ffa03926e4625a7c359078438fe
#
_entry.id   a63c5ffa03926e4625a7c359078438fe
#
_cell.length_a   1.000
_cell.length_b   1.000
_cell.length_c   1.000
_cell.angle_alpha   90.00
_cell.angle_beta   90.00
_cell.angle_gamma   90.00
#
_symmetry.space_group_name_H-M   'P 1'
#
loop_
_entity.id
_entity.type
_entity.pdbx_description
1 polymer ?
#
loop_
_entity_poly.entity_id
_entity_poly.type
_entity_poly.pdbx_seq_one_letter_code
_entity_poly.pdbx_strand_id
1 'polypeptide(L)'
;MSVDRLERVNSLLRREIAEAIPTVMAGSGVDTAALTVTKVSVASNLRNANVSVSVFGHENERGAILAKVRARRSEFQRLINRDIRLKYTPVLNFELDQSIERGDHVLDVLAKMESNGELPTEE
;
A
#
# COMPACT_ATOMS: atom_id res chain seq x y z
N MET A 1 4.74 6.90 23.79
CA MET A 1 4.46 7.81 22.67
C MET A 1 2.97 7.97 22.51
N SER A 2 2.50 9.18 22.26
CA SER A 2 1.08 9.43 22.11
C SER A 2 0.55 8.94 20.77
N VAL A 3 -0.74 8.63 20.73
CA VAL A 3 -1.42 8.19 19.50
C VAL A 3 -1.30 9.27 18.42
N ASP A 4 -1.46 10.53 18.79
CA ASP A 4 -1.36 11.65 17.83
C ASP A 4 0.01 11.70 17.16
N ARG A 5 1.06 11.42 17.91
CA ARG A 5 2.40 11.43 17.36
C ARG A 5 2.61 10.29 16.39
N LEU A 6 2.11 9.10 16.72
CA LEU A 6 2.16 7.95 15.81
C LEU A 6 1.38 8.21 14.55
N GLU A 7 0.20 8.83 14.66
CA GLU A 7 -0.61 9.17 13.51
C GLU A 7 0.09 10.17 12.58
N ARG A 8 0.78 11.14 13.15
CA ARG A 8 1.56 12.09 12.35
C ARG A 8 2.69 11.39 11.61
N VAL A 9 3.40 10.50 12.27
CA VAL A 9 4.48 9.75 11.65
C VAL A 9 3.92 8.87 10.54
N ASN A 10 2.80 8.19 10.79
CA ASN A 10 2.14 7.35 9.79
C ASN A 10 1.76 8.16 8.54
N SER A 11 1.16 9.33 8.73
CA SER A 11 0.74 10.20 7.64
C SER A 11 1.93 10.71 6.85
N LEU A 12 2.99 11.10 7.55
CA LEU A 12 4.20 11.61 6.92
C LEU A 12 4.89 10.52 6.09
N LEU A 13 5.02 9.33 6.65
CA LEU A 13 5.61 8.20 5.93
C LEU A 13 4.78 7.81 4.73
N ARG A 14 3.46 7.77 4.87
CA ARG A 14 2.58 7.43 3.75
C ARG A 14 2.79 8.39 2.58
N ARG A 15 2.84 9.66 2.87
CA ARG A 15 3.05 10.69 1.87
C ARG A 15 4.41 10.55 1.19
N GLU A 16 5.47 10.38 1.98
CA GLU A 16 6.82 10.27 1.45
C GLU A 16 7.00 9.02 0.60
N ILE A 17 6.47 7.90 1.05
CA ILE A 17 6.55 6.65 0.28
C ILE A 17 5.77 6.78 -1.02
N ALA A 18 4.57 7.35 -0.96
CA ALA A 18 3.76 7.55 -2.17
C ALA A 18 4.47 8.45 -3.18
N GLU A 19 5.10 9.51 -2.71
CA GLU A 19 5.85 10.41 -3.58
C GLU A 19 7.12 9.78 -4.13
N ALA A 20 7.69 8.82 -3.42
CA ALA A 20 8.91 8.13 -3.84
C ALA A 20 8.66 7.06 -4.90
N ILE A 21 7.44 6.55 -5.02
CA ILE A 21 7.13 5.45 -5.93
C ILE A 21 7.60 5.70 -7.37
N PRO A 22 7.27 6.83 -8.01
CA PRO A 22 7.71 7.05 -9.39
C PRO A 22 9.22 7.03 -9.55
N THR A 23 9.96 7.53 -8.57
CA THR A 23 11.41 7.57 -8.62
C THR A 23 12.02 6.20 -8.37
N VAL A 24 11.59 5.53 -7.30
CA VAL A 24 12.16 4.25 -6.90
C VAL A 24 11.82 3.16 -7.91
N MET A 25 10.59 3.17 -8.42
CA MET A 25 10.13 2.13 -9.34
C MET A 25 10.42 2.44 -10.81
N ALA A 26 11.13 3.52 -11.09
CA ALA A 26 11.53 3.85 -12.46
C ALA A 26 12.37 2.73 -13.06
N GLY A 27 12.05 2.34 -14.27
CA GLY A 27 12.78 1.27 -14.95
C GLY A 27 12.45 -0.15 -14.52
N SER A 28 11.53 -0.31 -13.57
CA SER A 28 11.15 -1.64 -13.06
C SER A 28 10.16 -2.37 -13.98
N GLY A 29 9.51 -1.65 -14.88
CA GLY A 29 8.42 -2.21 -15.68
C GLY A 29 7.08 -2.19 -14.97
N VAL A 30 7.02 -1.72 -13.74
CA VAL A 30 5.77 -1.63 -12.97
C VAL A 30 5.01 -0.38 -13.38
N ASP A 31 3.70 -0.53 -13.58
CA ASP A 31 2.80 0.60 -13.81
C ASP A 31 2.60 1.35 -12.50
N THR A 32 3.38 2.41 -12.28
CA THR A 32 3.34 3.17 -11.04
C THR A 32 2.01 3.89 -10.83
N ALA A 33 1.30 4.19 -11.91
CA ALA A 33 -0.03 4.81 -11.79
C ALA A 33 -1.05 3.87 -11.15
N ALA A 34 -0.82 2.56 -11.23
CA ALA A 34 -1.69 1.56 -10.62
C ALA A 34 -1.39 1.33 -9.14
N LEU A 35 -0.24 1.79 -8.65
CA LEU A 35 0.17 1.59 -7.26
C LEU A 35 -0.32 2.73 -6.37
N THR A 36 -0.92 2.38 -5.25
CA THR A 36 -1.36 3.34 -4.24
C THR A 36 -0.93 2.86 -2.86
N VAL A 37 -0.34 3.75 -2.08
CA VAL A 37 -0.08 3.48 -0.67
C VAL A 37 -1.36 3.80 0.09
N THR A 38 -2.02 2.78 0.60
CA THR A 38 -3.33 2.94 1.26
C THR A 38 -3.21 3.19 2.75
N LYS A 39 -2.18 2.62 3.38
CA LYS A 39 -2.03 2.74 4.82
C LYS A 39 -0.58 2.51 5.20
N VAL A 40 -0.13 3.25 6.20
CA VAL A 40 1.16 3.01 6.86
C VAL A 40 0.89 2.93 8.35
N SER A 41 1.41 1.90 8.99
CA SER A 41 1.27 1.69 10.43
C SER A 41 2.63 1.45 11.03
N VAL A 42 3.12 2.42 11.79
CA VAL A 42 4.42 2.34 12.45
C VAL A 42 4.24 1.69 13.82
N ALA A 43 5.14 0.76 14.17
CA ALA A 43 5.14 0.18 15.50
C ALA A 43 5.48 1.27 16.55
N SER A 44 5.01 1.08 17.77
CA SER A 44 5.20 2.07 18.84
C SER A 44 6.65 2.36 19.14
N ASN A 45 7.56 1.41 18.86
CA ASN A 45 9.00 1.62 19.05
C ASN A 45 9.67 2.33 17.86
N LEU A 46 8.90 2.65 16.81
CA LEU A 46 9.36 3.32 15.60
C LEU A 46 10.40 2.53 14.78
N ARG A 47 10.56 1.25 15.05
CA ARG A 47 11.58 0.44 14.35
C ARG A 47 11.05 -0.29 13.12
N ASN A 48 9.76 -0.48 13.04
CA ASN A 48 9.10 -1.18 11.92
C ASN A 48 7.88 -0.43 11.48
N ALA A 49 7.60 -0.47 10.19
CA ALA A 49 6.39 0.11 9.63
C ALA A 49 5.80 -0.85 8.61
N ASN A 50 4.50 -1.11 8.74
CA ASN A 50 3.78 -1.90 7.74
C ASN A 50 3.20 -0.94 6.71
N VAL A 51 3.52 -1.16 5.45
CA VAL A 51 3.09 -0.32 4.35
C VAL A 51 2.14 -1.13 3.47
N SER A 52 0.87 -0.75 3.48
CA SER A 52 -0.13 -1.42 2.65
C SER A 52 -0.23 -0.71 1.32
N VAL A 53 -0.13 -1.48 0.24
CA VAL A 53 -0.23 -0.95 -1.12
C VAL A 53 -1.34 -1.67 -1.86
N SER A 54 -2.07 -0.94 -2.69
CA SER A 54 -3.04 -1.54 -3.59
C SER A 54 -2.54 -1.41 -5.02
N VAL A 55 -2.94 -2.38 -5.84
CA VAL A 55 -2.61 -2.38 -7.26
C VAL A 55 -3.93 -2.40 -8.02
N PHE A 56 -4.22 -1.31 -8.71
CA PHE A 56 -5.46 -1.21 -9.49
C PHE A 56 -5.30 -1.99 -10.79
N GLY A 57 -6.24 -2.88 -11.08
CA GLY A 57 -6.11 -3.79 -12.22
C GLY A 57 -5.01 -4.80 -11.96
N HIS A 58 -4.44 -5.37 -13.03
CA HIS A 58 -3.28 -6.27 -12.94
C HIS A 58 -3.45 -7.40 -11.94
N GLU A 59 -4.66 -7.98 -11.83
CA GLU A 59 -4.96 -8.97 -10.79
C GLU A 59 -4.00 -10.14 -10.74
N ASN A 60 -3.59 -10.64 -11.91
CA ASN A 60 -2.69 -11.78 -11.99
C ASN A 60 -1.24 -11.41 -11.72
N GLU A 61 -0.94 -10.11 -11.62
CA GLU A 61 0.43 -9.63 -11.46
C GLU A 61 0.69 -9.00 -10.10
N ARG A 62 -0.32 -8.93 -9.24
CA ARG A 62 -0.21 -8.24 -7.94
C ARG A 62 0.95 -8.76 -7.09
N GLY A 63 1.10 -10.08 -7.02
CA GLY A 63 2.20 -10.68 -6.27
C GLY A 63 3.56 -10.34 -6.84
N ALA A 64 3.69 -10.36 -8.17
CA ALA A 64 4.93 -10.03 -8.84
C ALA A 64 5.28 -8.55 -8.66
N ILE A 65 4.27 -7.68 -8.73
CA ILE A 65 4.45 -6.25 -8.51
C ILE A 65 4.92 -5.98 -7.08
N LEU A 66 4.28 -6.63 -6.10
CA LEU A 66 4.68 -6.50 -4.70
C LEU A 66 6.13 -6.96 -4.49
N ALA A 67 6.53 -8.06 -5.13
CA ALA A 67 7.90 -8.54 -5.04
C ALA A 67 8.90 -7.52 -5.57
N LYS A 68 8.56 -6.83 -6.66
CA LYS A 68 9.41 -5.78 -7.23
C LYS A 68 9.51 -4.58 -6.29
N VAL A 69 8.42 -4.21 -5.63
CA VAL A 69 8.44 -3.13 -4.64
C VAL A 69 9.35 -3.51 -3.47
N ARG A 70 9.19 -4.72 -2.95
CA ARG A 70 10.01 -5.24 -1.86
C ARG A 70 11.49 -5.29 -2.22
N ALA A 71 11.81 -5.62 -3.46
CA ALA A 71 13.19 -5.68 -3.93
C ALA A 71 13.89 -4.31 -3.88
N ARG A 72 13.11 -3.23 -3.87
CA ARG A 72 13.63 -1.87 -3.84
C ARG A 72 13.45 -1.18 -2.49
N ARG A 73 13.22 -1.97 -1.47
CA ARG A 73 13.03 -1.44 -0.11
C ARG A 73 14.18 -0.54 0.35
N SER A 74 15.41 -0.91 0.07
CA SER A 74 16.56 -0.10 0.49
C SER A 74 16.57 1.30 -0.13
N GLU A 75 16.07 1.43 -1.36
CA GLU A 75 15.97 2.73 -1.99
C GLU A 75 14.89 3.59 -1.34
N PHE A 76 13.74 3.00 -1.01
CA PHE A 76 12.70 3.70 -0.23
C PHE A 76 13.26 4.15 1.11
N GLN A 77 13.97 3.26 1.78
CA GLN A 77 14.56 3.56 3.10
C GLN A 77 15.54 4.72 3.02
N ARG A 78 16.36 4.74 1.98
CA ARG A 78 17.34 5.80 1.78
C ARG A 78 16.67 7.15 1.58
N LEU A 79 15.61 7.20 0.77
CA LEU A 79 14.88 8.43 0.53
C LEU A 79 14.18 8.93 1.79
N ILE A 80 13.56 8.03 2.55
CA ILE A 80 12.92 8.39 3.81
C ILE A 80 13.93 8.91 4.81
N ASN A 81 15.06 8.24 4.93
CA ASN A 81 16.12 8.68 5.84
C ASN A 81 16.64 10.06 5.47
N ARG A 82 16.68 10.36 4.17
CA ARG A 82 17.13 11.67 3.69
C ARG A 82 16.10 12.76 3.97
N ASP A 83 14.82 12.46 3.74
CA ASP A 83 13.76 13.46 3.70
C ASP A 83 13.03 13.65 5.02
N ILE A 84 13.07 12.66 5.90
CA ILE A 84 12.38 12.71 7.18
C ILE A 84 13.39 12.51 8.31
N ARG A 85 13.36 13.41 9.26
CA ARG A 85 14.23 13.31 10.44
C ARG A 85 13.52 12.53 11.53
N LEU A 86 13.82 11.26 11.62
CA LEU A 86 13.37 10.40 12.71
C LEU A 86 14.59 9.87 13.44
N LYS A 87 14.41 9.56 14.71
CA LYS A 87 15.49 8.97 15.52
C LYS A 87 15.98 7.68 14.86
N TYR A 88 15.07 6.88 14.34
CA TYR A 88 15.36 5.68 13.58
C TYR A 88 14.53 5.69 12.31
N THR A 89 15.11 5.26 11.20
CA THR A 89 14.32 5.02 9.98
C THR A 89 13.68 3.66 10.13
N PRO A 90 12.33 3.56 10.18
CA PRO A 90 11.68 2.27 10.35
C PRO A 90 11.98 1.34 9.18
N VAL A 91 12.07 0.05 9.46
CA VAL A 91 12.14 -0.96 8.40
C VAL A 91 10.76 -1.06 7.76
N LEU A 92 10.70 -0.86 6.46
CA LEU A 92 9.43 -0.87 5.71
C LEU A 92 9.07 -2.29 5.32
N ASN A 93 7.89 -2.74 5.73
CA ASN A 93 7.35 -4.04 5.35
C ASN A 93 6.17 -3.81 4.43
N PHE A 94 6.34 -4.07 3.14
CA PHE A 94 5.29 -3.86 2.15
C PHE A 94 4.37 -5.06 2.07
N GLU A 95 3.07 -4.81 2.02
CA GLU A 95 2.06 -5.84 1.89
C GLU A 95 0.92 -5.34 1.00
N LEU A 96 0.17 -6.26 0.41
CA LEU A 96 -1.00 -5.88 -0.38
C LEU A 96 -2.16 -5.52 0.53
N ASP A 97 -2.85 -4.45 0.19
CA ASP A 97 -4.07 -4.07 0.89
C ASP A 97 -5.22 -4.84 0.27
N GLN A 98 -5.64 -5.88 0.95
CA GLN A 98 -6.70 -6.76 0.47
C GLN A 98 -8.10 -6.22 0.70
N SER A 99 -8.25 -5.14 1.46
CA SER A 99 -9.56 -4.58 1.73
C SER A 99 -10.23 -4.06 0.47
N ILE A 100 -9.45 -3.37 -0.38
CA ILE A 100 -9.96 -2.86 -1.66
C ILE A 100 -10.24 -4.02 -2.60
N GLU A 101 -9.35 -5.02 -2.64
CA GLU A 101 -9.53 -6.22 -3.45
C GLU A 101 -10.78 -6.97 -3.06
N ARG A 102 -11.06 -7.10 -1.76
CA ARG A 102 -12.30 -7.72 -1.28
C ARG A 102 -13.52 -6.93 -1.69
N GLY A 103 -13.43 -5.60 -1.63
CA GLY A 103 -14.51 -4.73 -2.07
C GLY A 103 -14.84 -4.93 -3.53
N ASP A 104 -13.83 -4.96 -4.39
CA ASP A 104 -14.00 -5.21 -5.81
C ASP A 104 -14.64 -6.57 -6.07
N HIS A 105 -14.21 -7.59 -5.34
CA HIS A 105 -14.77 -8.93 -5.48
C HIS A 105 -16.25 -8.97 -5.10
N VAL A 106 -16.63 -8.31 -4.02
CA VAL A 106 -18.02 -8.24 -3.58
C VAL A 106 -18.88 -7.57 -4.64
N LEU A 107 -18.41 -6.45 -5.19
CA LEU A 107 -19.14 -5.74 -6.24
C LEU A 107 -19.32 -6.60 -7.49
N ASP A 108 -18.30 -7.35 -7.86
CA ASP A 108 -18.35 -8.24 -9.01
C ASP A 108 -19.35 -9.37 -8.81
N VAL A 109 -19.38 -9.96 -7.63
CA VAL A 109 -20.35 -11.01 -7.28
C VAL A 109 -21.76 -10.45 -7.33
N LEU A 110 -21.99 -9.28 -6.79
CA LEU A 110 -23.32 -8.65 -6.83
C LEU A 110 -23.76 -8.37 -8.26
N ALA A 111 -22.86 -7.91 -9.12
CA ALA A 111 -23.18 -7.66 -10.52
C ALA A 111 -23.56 -8.95 -11.24
N LYS A 112 -22.88 -10.04 -10.96
CA LYS A 112 -23.22 -11.35 -11.55
C LYS A 112 -24.56 -11.85 -11.06
N MET A 113 -24.84 -11.70 -9.78
CA MET A 113 -26.13 -12.08 -9.20
C MET A 113 -27.27 -11.28 -9.82
N GLU A 114 -27.04 -10.00 -10.00
CA GLU A 114 -28.02 -9.12 -10.61
C GLU A 114 -28.33 -9.53 -12.05
N SER A 115 -27.29 -9.80 -12.85
CA SER A 115 -27.46 -10.19 -14.24
C SER A 115 -28.13 -11.55 -14.38
N ASN A 116 -27.98 -12.42 -13.39
CA ASN A 116 -28.59 -13.75 -13.39
C ASN A 116 -29.96 -13.78 -12.70
N GLY A 117 -30.44 -12.66 -12.19
CA GLY A 117 -31.68 -12.61 -11.45
C GLY A 117 -31.62 -13.20 -10.06
N GLU A 118 -30.41 -13.29 -9.52
CA GLU A 118 -30.17 -13.88 -8.20
C GLU A 118 -29.90 -12.87 -7.11
N LEU A 119 -30.35 -11.64 -7.31
CA LEU A 119 -30.17 -10.63 -6.29
C LEU A 119 -30.77 -11.08 -4.99
N PRO A 120 -30.05 -10.93 -3.90
CA PRO A 120 -30.65 -11.16 -2.61
C PRO A 120 -31.72 -10.09 -2.46
N THR A 121 -32.86 -10.54 -2.16
CA THR A 121 -33.90 -9.63 -1.93
C THR A 121 -33.54 -8.88 -0.73
N GLU A 122 -33.51 -7.78 -0.79
CA GLU A 122 -33.23 -7.13 0.11
C GLU A 122 -33.99 -7.05 0.96
N GLU A 123 -34.43 -7.41 1.13
CA GLU A 123 -35.07 -7.40 2.06
C GLU A 123 -34.48 -7.16 3.11
#